data_e7e93461f062b0702d60b67d076bafa9
#
_entry.id   e7e93461f062b0702d60b67d076bafa9
#
_cell.length_a   1.000
_cell.length_b   1.000
_cell.length_c   1.000
_cell.angle_alpha   90.00
_cell.angle_beta   90.00
_cell.angle_gamma   90.00
#
_symmetry.space_group_name_H-M   'P 1'
#
loop_
_entity.id
_entity.type
_entity.pdbx_description
1 polymer ?
#
loop_
_entity_poly.entity_id
_entity_poly.type
_entity_poly.pdbx_seq_one_letter_code
_entity_poly.pdbx_strand_id
1 'polypeptide(L)'
;MPKKLIAITLLLVTICMGFLISCYKVTTLTMNSEEEITAPVSLSSDVIPLLSKNCSLSGCHNTGGLKPDLSPDKAYNSLINGNYVDLGTPENSEIYLWLTGKKASTMPVGAANNPSNINQYVLAWIRQGAKNN
;
A
#
# COMPACT_ATOMS: atom_id res chain seq x y z
N MET A 1 -23.62 60.53 6.71
CA MET A 1 -22.49 59.67 7.19
C MET A 1 -21.21 60.22 6.60
N PRO A 2 -20.14 60.42 7.35
CA PRO A 2 -18.91 61.00 6.83
C PRO A 2 -18.25 60.05 5.86
N LYS A 3 -17.90 60.52 4.67
CA LYS A 3 -17.26 59.77 3.59
C LYS A 3 -16.04 58.93 4.05
N LYS A 4 -15.34 59.37 5.09
CA LYS A 4 -14.22 58.66 5.72
C LYS A 4 -14.62 57.37 6.37
N LEU A 5 -15.82 57.26 6.98
CA LEU A 5 -16.29 56.03 7.62
C LEU A 5 -16.59 54.94 6.60
N ILE A 6 -17.19 55.32 5.46
CA ILE A 6 -17.49 54.43 4.34
C ILE A 6 -16.19 53.87 3.72
N ALA A 7 -15.16 54.71 3.58
CA ALA A 7 -13.87 54.26 3.06
C ALA A 7 -13.16 53.25 3.97
N ILE A 8 -13.24 53.46 5.29
CA ILE A 8 -12.63 52.55 6.28
C ILE A 8 -13.37 51.20 6.29
N THR A 9 -14.68 51.18 6.23
CA THR A 9 -15.45 49.93 6.18
C THR A 9 -15.21 49.14 4.88
N LEU A 10 -15.10 49.82 3.74
CA LEU A 10 -14.74 49.17 2.48
C LEU A 10 -13.34 48.58 2.50
N LEU A 11 -12.37 49.26 3.11
CA LEU A 11 -10.99 48.77 3.25
C LEU A 11 -10.92 47.54 4.15
N LEU A 12 -11.67 47.51 5.27
CA LEU A 12 -11.74 46.37 6.18
C LEU A 12 -12.38 45.14 5.52
N VAL A 13 -13.43 45.32 4.72
CA VAL A 13 -14.09 44.24 3.99
C VAL A 13 -13.17 43.62 2.93
N THR A 14 -12.39 44.45 2.20
CA THR A 14 -11.43 43.93 1.21
C THR A 14 -10.27 43.17 1.87
N ILE A 15 -9.79 43.59 3.04
CA ILE A 15 -8.76 42.88 3.78
C ILE A 15 -9.31 41.55 4.31
N CYS A 16 -10.54 41.48 4.86
CA CYS A 16 -11.15 40.25 5.32
C CYS A 16 -11.40 39.25 4.18
N MET A 17 -11.78 39.68 2.97
CA MET A 17 -11.93 38.80 1.82
C MET A 17 -10.61 38.23 1.32
N GLY A 18 -9.49 38.92 1.51
CA GLY A 18 -8.15 38.45 1.13
C GLY A 18 -7.66 37.26 1.99
N PHE A 19 -8.11 37.14 3.24
CA PHE A 19 -7.72 36.04 4.13
C PHE A 19 -8.50 34.75 3.91
N LEU A 20 -9.58 34.75 3.13
CA LEU A 20 -10.37 33.54 2.84
C LEU A 20 -9.83 32.74 1.65
N ILE A 21 -8.81 33.23 0.95
CA ILE A 21 -8.06 32.45 -0.06
C ILE A 21 -6.88 31.76 0.64
N SER A 22 -7.10 31.20 1.81
CA SER A 22 -6.16 30.30 2.44
C SER A 22 -6.18 28.99 1.64
N CYS A 23 -5.03 28.60 1.14
CA CYS A 23 -4.74 27.39 0.40
C CYS A 23 -5.54 26.17 0.89
N TYR A 24 -6.71 25.94 0.32
CA TYR A 24 -7.34 24.64 0.39
C TYR A 24 -6.63 23.77 -0.65
N LYS A 25 -5.55 23.14 -0.23
CA LYS A 25 -4.95 22.07 -1.00
C LYS A 25 -5.95 20.90 -0.96
N VAL A 26 -6.88 20.90 -1.91
CA VAL A 26 -7.69 19.71 -2.18
C VAL A 26 -6.70 18.63 -2.63
N THR A 27 -6.24 17.84 -1.69
CA THR A 27 -5.70 16.54 -2.02
C THR A 27 -6.92 15.72 -2.43
N THR A 28 -7.28 15.76 -3.70
CA THR A 28 -8.18 14.79 -4.29
C THR A 28 -7.50 13.45 -4.09
N LEU A 29 -7.93 12.72 -3.08
CA LEU A 29 -7.63 11.31 -2.96
C LEU A 29 -8.34 10.64 -4.14
N THR A 30 -7.68 10.63 -5.29
CA THR A 30 -8.04 9.70 -6.36
C THR A 30 -7.78 8.33 -5.79
N MET A 31 -8.84 7.63 -5.42
CA MET A 31 -8.84 6.29 -4.85
C MET A 31 -8.34 5.22 -5.86
N ASN A 32 -7.43 5.57 -6.77
CA ASN A 32 -6.91 4.67 -7.81
C ASN A 32 -5.44 4.89 -8.17
N SER A 33 -4.66 5.61 -7.37
CA SER A 33 -3.22 5.50 -7.46
C SER A 33 -2.75 4.60 -6.32
N GLU A 34 -2.36 3.38 -6.63
CA GLU A 34 -1.51 2.59 -5.75
C GLU A 34 -0.25 3.44 -5.53
N GLU A 35 -0.21 4.14 -4.41
CA GLU A 35 0.94 4.97 -4.05
C GLU A 35 2.14 4.04 -3.93
N GLU A 36 3.10 4.19 -4.84
CA GLU A 36 4.28 3.34 -4.88
C GLU A 36 5.10 3.56 -3.61
N ILE A 37 5.38 2.48 -2.87
CA ILE A 37 6.25 2.53 -1.70
C ILE A 37 7.69 2.65 -2.16
N THR A 38 8.25 3.86 -2.05
CA THR A 38 9.64 4.17 -2.40
C THR A 38 10.59 4.05 -1.21
N ALA A 39 10.07 4.07 0.02
CA ALA A 39 10.85 3.83 1.23
C ALA A 39 11.41 2.40 1.26
N PRO A 40 12.56 2.15 1.89
CA PRO A 40 13.08 0.80 2.08
C PRO A 40 12.07 -0.10 2.79
N VAL A 41 11.82 -1.28 2.22
CA VAL A 41 10.91 -2.29 2.78
C VAL A 41 11.71 -3.45 3.33
N SER A 42 11.46 -3.79 4.59
CA SER A 42 12.05 -4.95 5.26
C SER A 42 11.11 -6.15 5.19
N LEU A 43 11.65 -7.30 4.85
CA LEU A 43 10.87 -8.54 4.90
C LEU A 43 10.37 -8.82 6.31
N SER A 44 11.24 -8.75 7.32
CA SER A 44 10.91 -9.12 8.69
C SER A 44 9.96 -8.14 9.39
N SER A 45 10.13 -6.83 9.12
CA SER A 45 9.39 -5.79 9.84
C SER A 45 8.11 -5.36 9.12
N ASP A 46 8.07 -5.44 7.80
CA ASP A 46 6.95 -4.91 7.01
C ASP A 46 6.12 -6.01 6.34
N VAL A 47 6.77 -6.98 5.66
CA VAL A 47 6.07 -7.98 4.86
C VAL A 47 5.60 -9.17 5.70
N ILE A 48 6.47 -9.74 6.53
CA ILE A 48 6.14 -10.91 7.36
C ILE A 48 4.93 -10.69 8.27
N PRO A 49 4.78 -9.55 8.99
CA PRO A 49 3.60 -9.32 9.81
C PRO A 49 2.29 -9.32 9.01
N LEU A 50 2.31 -8.78 7.77
CA LEU A 50 1.16 -8.77 6.89
C LEU A 50 0.81 -10.20 6.41
N LEU A 51 1.82 -10.97 5.98
CA LEU A 51 1.63 -12.36 5.56
C LEU A 51 1.18 -13.26 6.70
N SER A 52 1.74 -13.08 7.90
CA SER A 52 1.37 -13.86 9.09
C SER A 52 -0.08 -13.64 9.49
N LYS A 53 -0.52 -12.39 9.48
CA LYS A 53 -1.88 -12.02 9.88
C LYS A 53 -2.95 -12.48 8.88
N ASN A 54 -2.64 -12.51 7.59
CA ASN A 54 -3.65 -12.68 6.54
C ASN A 54 -3.51 -13.99 5.75
N CYS A 55 -2.35 -14.62 5.75
CA CYS A 55 -2.05 -15.75 4.88
C CYS A 55 -1.57 -16.99 5.62
N SER A 56 -0.70 -16.83 6.64
CA SER A 56 -0.14 -17.95 7.43
C SER A 56 -1.10 -18.44 8.52
N LEU A 57 -2.37 -18.61 8.16
CA LEU A 57 -3.40 -19.08 9.07
C LEU A 57 -3.49 -20.62 9.05
N SER A 58 -4.08 -21.18 10.11
CA SER A 58 -4.32 -22.63 10.18
C SER A 58 -5.13 -23.12 8.98
N GLY A 59 -4.64 -24.16 8.32
CA GLY A 59 -5.25 -24.69 7.09
C GLY A 59 -4.97 -23.90 5.82
N CYS A 60 -4.23 -22.80 5.92
CA CYS A 60 -3.81 -21.97 4.79
C CYS A 60 -2.29 -22.14 4.56
N HIS A 61 -1.53 -21.04 4.53
CA HIS A 61 -0.12 -21.01 4.20
C HIS A 61 0.82 -21.09 5.43
N ASN A 62 0.39 -21.75 6.50
CA ASN A 62 1.22 -22.03 7.68
C ASN A 62 2.09 -23.26 7.49
N THR A 63 2.97 -23.54 8.47
CA THR A 63 3.80 -24.75 8.47
C THR A 63 2.94 -26.03 8.41
N GLY A 64 3.20 -26.84 7.39
CA GLY A 64 2.42 -28.06 7.11
C GLY A 64 1.15 -27.84 6.32
N GLY A 65 0.80 -26.60 5.98
CA GLY A 65 -0.35 -26.24 5.15
C GLY A 65 -0.03 -26.16 3.66
N LEU A 66 -0.73 -25.29 2.95
CA LEU A 66 -0.57 -25.07 1.50
C LEU A 66 0.74 -24.36 1.18
N LYS A 67 1.29 -24.59 -0.01
CA LYS A 67 2.46 -23.87 -0.51
C LYS A 67 2.04 -22.55 -1.17
N PRO A 68 2.88 -21.48 -1.05
CA PRO A 68 4.11 -21.38 -0.25
C PRO A 68 3.85 -21.40 1.25
N ASP A 69 4.81 -21.90 2.05
CA ASP A 69 4.78 -21.77 3.52
C ASP A 69 5.17 -20.33 3.89
N LEU A 70 4.21 -19.56 4.39
CA LEU A 70 4.37 -18.15 4.73
C LEU A 70 4.55 -17.91 6.24
N SER A 71 4.89 -18.96 7.00
CA SER A 71 5.29 -18.83 8.40
C SER A 71 6.56 -17.96 8.51
N PRO A 72 6.70 -17.14 9.56
CA PRO A 72 7.76 -16.13 9.66
C PRO A 72 9.17 -16.64 9.40
N ASP A 73 9.49 -17.82 9.90
CA ASP A 73 10.79 -18.49 9.77
C ASP A 73 11.03 -19.15 8.41
N LYS A 74 9.99 -19.35 7.61
CA LYS A 74 10.05 -20.12 6.35
C LYS A 74 9.68 -19.32 5.11
N ALA A 75 8.97 -18.21 5.28
CA ALA A 75 8.40 -17.44 4.18
C ALA A 75 9.44 -17.04 3.14
N TYR A 76 10.60 -16.52 3.56
CA TYR A 76 11.67 -16.14 2.62
C TYR A 76 12.09 -17.30 1.73
N ASN A 77 12.52 -18.41 2.35
CA ASN A 77 13.01 -19.58 1.60
C ASN A 77 11.90 -20.19 0.74
N SER A 78 10.67 -20.23 1.26
CA SER A 78 9.51 -20.75 0.53
C SER A 78 9.19 -19.91 -0.71
N LEU A 79 9.27 -18.60 -0.61
CA LEU A 79 9.00 -17.68 -1.71
C LEU A 79 10.10 -17.72 -2.78
N ILE A 80 11.36 -17.67 -2.35
CA ILE A 80 12.51 -17.64 -3.29
C ILE A 80 12.72 -19.00 -3.94
N ASN A 81 12.85 -20.07 -3.15
CA ASN A 81 13.13 -21.41 -3.67
C ASN A 81 11.92 -22.03 -4.40
N GLY A 82 10.72 -21.56 -4.10
CA GLY A 82 9.49 -21.98 -4.77
C GLY A 82 9.19 -21.22 -6.06
N ASN A 83 10.05 -20.30 -6.50
CA ASN A 83 9.87 -19.46 -7.67
C ASN A 83 8.60 -18.59 -7.63
N TYR A 84 8.20 -18.15 -6.43
CA TYR A 84 7.06 -17.23 -6.28
C TYR A 84 7.42 -15.76 -6.51
N VAL A 85 8.73 -15.47 -6.65
CA VAL A 85 9.29 -14.13 -6.85
C VAL A 85 10.05 -14.07 -8.16
N ASP A 86 9.75 -13.08 -8.98
CA ASP A 86 10.47 -12.74 -10.20
C ASP A 86 11.13 -11.37 -10.04
N LEU A 87 12.45 -11.33 -9.91
CA LEU A 87 13.21 -10.09 -9.78
C LEU A 87 13.38 -9.34 -11.10
N GLY A 88 13.23 -10.03 -12.22
CA GLY A 88 13.35 -9.41 -13.56
C GLY A 88 12.08 -8.66 -13.95
N THR A 89 10.93 -9.18 -13.54
CA THR A 89 9.61 -8.58 -13.77
C THR A 89 8.75 -8.71 -12.52
N PRO A 90 8.96 -7.86 -11.49
CA PRO A 90 8.31 -7.96 -10.18
C PRO A 90 6.79 -8.11 -10.23
N GLU A 91 6.13 -7.44 -11.17
CA GLU A 91 4.68 -7.51 -11.39
C GLU A 91 4.19 -8.87 -11.91
N ASN A 92 5.11 -9.69 -12.42
CA ASN A 92 4.84 -11.06 -12.87
C ASN A 92 5.18 -12.11 -11.82
N SER A 93 5.64 -11.68 -10.64
CA SER A 93 5.86 -12.59 -9.52
C SER A 93 4.60 -13.36 -9.18
N GLU A 94 4.71 -14.69 -9.05
CA GLU A 94 3.58 -15.57 -8.79
C GLU A 94 2.77 -15.13 -7.56
N ILE A 95 3.48 -14.78 -6.46
CA ILE A 95 2.81 -14.26 -5.26
C ILE A 95 1.99 -13.00 -5.57
N TYR A 96 2.52 -12.05 -6.36
CA TYR A 96 1.84 -10.80 -6.67
C TYR A 96 0.63 -11.01 -7.58
N LEU A 97 0.73 -11.94 -8.53
CA LEU A 97 -0.40 -12.30 -9.42
C LEU A 97 -1.57 -12.89 -8.63
N TRP A 98 -1.32 -13.71 -7.61
CA TRP A 98 -2.36 -14.23 -6.72
C TRP A 98 -2.96 -13.13 -5.86
N LEU A 99 -2.13 -12.28 -5.27
CA LEU A 99 -2.59 -11.17 -4.42
C LEU A 99 -3.48 -10.18 -5.17
N THR A 100 -3.21 -9.95 -6.45
CA THR A 100 -3.95 -8.98 -7.29
C THR A 100 -5.11 -9.60 -8.07
N GLY A 101 -5.40 -10.88 -7.88
CA GLY A 101 -6.50 -11.55 -8.57
C GLY A 101 -6.27 -11.79 -10.06
N LYS A 102 -5.04 -11.71 -10.53
CA LYS A 102 -4.68 -12.01 -11.91
C LYS A 102 -4.57 -13.52 -12.21
N LYS A 103 -4.76 -14.35 -11.17
CA LYS A 103 -4.91 -15.81 -11.25
C LYS A 103 -6.37 -16.23 -11.12
N ALA A 104 -6.64 -17.54 -11.06
CA ALA A 104 -7.99 -18.10 -11.02
C ALA A 104 -8.84 -17.63 -9.80
N SER A 105 -8.20 -17.27 -8.70
CA SER A 105 -8.84 -16.66 -7.54
C SER A 105 -7.90 -15.66 -6.88
N THR A 106 -8.47 -14.72 -6.13
CA THR A 106 -7.66 -13.80 -5.30
C THR A 106 -7.25 -14.47 -4.00
N MET A 107 -6.10 -14.07 -3.48
CA MET A 107 -5.64 -14.41 -2.13
C MET A 107 -5.63 -13.16 -1.25
N PRO A 108 -6.13 -13.22 0.00
CA PRO A 108 -6.80 -14.37 0.64
C PRO A 108 -8.12 -14.75 -0.03
N VAL A 109 -8.45 -16.05 0.01
CA VAL A 109 -9.69 -16.57 -0.59
C VAL A 109 -10.91 -15.88 0.03
N GLY A 110 -11.82 -15.41 -0.82
CA GLY A 110 -13.04 -14.71 -0.40
C GLY A 110 -12.88 -13.21 -0.14
N ALA A 111 -11.67 -12.66 -0.25
CA ALA A 111 -11.48 -11.22 -0.24
C ALA A 111 -11.86 -10.66 -1.62
N ALA A 112 -12.85 -9.79 -1.69
CA ALA A 112 -13.24 -9.10 -2.93
C ALA A 112 -12.12 -8.20 -3.46
N ASN A 113 -11.38 -7.61 -2.57
CA ASN A 113 -10.13 -6.90 -2.81
C ASN A 113 -9.20 -7.21 -1.64
N ASN A 114 -8.00 -7.69 -1.95
CA ASN A 114 -6.97 -7.81 -0.94
C ASN A 114 -6.70 -6.44 -0.32
N PRO A 115 -6.46 -6.35 0.99
CA PRO A 115 -6.01 -5.09 1.58
C PRO A 115 -4.88 -4.52 0.74
N SER A 116 -5.07 -3.36 0.17
CA SER A 116 -4.15 -2.74 -0.80
C SER A 116 -2.71 -2.65 -0.29
N ASN A 117 -2.55 -2.54 1.03
CA ASN A 117 -1.23 -2.47 1.66
C ASN A 117 -0.39 -3.75 1.47
N ILE A 118 -0.97 -4.96 1.51
CA ILE A 118 -0.20 -6.21 1.30
C ILE A 118 0.41 -6.23 -0.10
N ASN A 119 -0.39 -5.90 -1.11
CA ASN A 119 0.05 -5.88 -2.50
C ASN A 119 1.19 -4.89 -2.70
N GLN A 120 1.06 -3.69 -2.14
CA GLN A 120 2.05 -2.62 -2.24
C GLN A 120 3.35 -3.00 -1.54
N TYR A 121 3.30 -3.52 -0.30
CA TYR A 121 4.49 -3.92 0.44
C TYR A 121 5.20 -5.11 -0.21
N VAL A 122 4.47 -6.12 -0.66
CA VAL A 122 5.05 -7.28 -1.36
C VAL A 122 5.71 -6.84 -2.67
N LEU A 123 5.04 -6.03 -3.47
CA LEU A 123 5.61 -5.54 -4.72
C LEU A 123 6.85 -4.67 -4.50
N ALA A 124 6.80 -3.75 -3.54
CA ALA A 124 7.93 -2.89 -3.20
C ALA A 124 9.13 -3.70 -2.71
N TRP A 125 8.90 -4.70 -1.85
CA TRP A 125 9.94 -5.62 -1.40
C TRP A 125 10.61 -6.36 -2.56
N ILE A 126 9.81 -6.86 -3.52
CA ILE A 126 10.34 -7.56 -4.71
C ILE A 126 11.15 -6.60 -5.58
N ARG A 127 10.62 -5.40 -5.88
CA ARG A 127 11.32 -4.36 -6.66
C ARG A 127 12.63 -3.92 -6.02
N GLN A 128 12.73 -3.98 -4.70
CA GLN A 128 13.94 -3.67 -3.94
C GLN A 128 14.90 -4.85 -3.80
N GLY A 129 14.66 -5.94 -4.53
CA GLY A 129 15.55 -7.10 -4.63
C GLY A 129 15.19 -8.25 -3.71
N ALA A 130 13.99 -8.29 -3.15
CA ALA A 130 13.45 -9.36 -2.30
C ALA A 130 14.44 -9.83 -1.22
N LYS A 131 15.01 -8.90 -0.46
CA LYS A 131 16.04 -9.18 0.54
C LYS A 131 15.47 -9.89 1.76
N ASN A 132 16.30 -10.74 2.36
CA ASN A 132 16.00 -11.36 3.67
C ASN A 132 16.53 -10.45 4.79
N ASN A 133 15.83 -9.39 5.15
CA ASN A 133 16.25 -8.33 6.06
C ASN A 133 15.22 -8.04 7.16
#